data_713729021e2a34827d5e9559338a6529
#
_entry.id   713729021e2a34827d5e9559338a6529
#
_cell.length_a   1.000
_cell.length_b   1.000
_cell.length_c   1.000
_cell.angle_alpha   90.00
_cell.angle_beta   90.00
_cell.angle_gamma   90.00
#
_symmetry.space_group_name_H-M   'P 1'
#
loop_
_entity.id
_entity.type
_entity.pdbx_description
1 polymer ?
#
loop_
_entity_poly.entity_id
_entity_poly.type
_entity_poly.pdbx_seq_one_letter_code
_entity_poly.pdbx_strand_id
1 'polypeptide(L)'
;MKVWQLAYPHNLQHVIAPDLKLTADKVKVKVTKALLTESDVAVYSGTIKVKAPFIPGRFAIGQVTEVGEDSFIRKGERVYLAGVTEDECAPDGLRIAGETADGFYRDFVLAGVDDVYPLPSSVSDEAAFLIDAIALAEHVVDEMHVDVGQHILVLGGGLYGNILCQILMYHRAVPIFADNNAERLARAKRSGIYYTFHNDDTLKENVLNVTGGKLADGAVYLAFANRCEPSVLFPLVKRDSYVSFCSLTGKTLHVNLEYAMKNNVTIKGITESREFVSTAINLLANKAVNFSEFSFKSSREEDLPELMKKYCELYESGSPLPENFDIVKFIF
;
A
#
# COMPACT_ATOMS: atom_id res chain seq x y z
N MET A 1 15.20 -20.87 -12.85
CA MET A 1 14.43 -20.45 -11.67
C MET A 1 12.95 -20.70 -11.89
N LYS A 2 12.17 -20.95 -10.83
CA LYS A 2 10.71 -21.07 -10.89
C LYS A 2 10.07 -19.67 -10.89
N VAL A 3 8.98 -19.51 -11.64
CA VAL A 3 8.17 -18.28 -11.65
C VAL A 3 6.69 -18.60 -11.76
N TRP A 4 5.85 -17.81 -11.11
CA TRP A 4 4.42 -17.79 -11.30
C TRP A 4 4.08 -16.72 -12.33
N GLN A 5 3.60 -17.14 -13.49
CA GLN A 5 3.41 -16.28 -14.64
C GLN A 5 1.95 -16.27 -15.08
N LEU A 6 1.42 -15.07 -15.29
CA LEU A 6 0.10 -14.85 -15.87
C LEU A 6 0.22 -14.97 -17.39
N ALA A 7 -0.29 -16.06 -17.95
CA ALA A 7 -0.31 -16.26 -19.40
C ALA A 7 -1.36 -15.42 -20.11
N TYR A 8 -2.50 -15.21 -19.45
CA TYR A 8 -3.60 -14.30 -19.79
C TYR A 8 -4.47 -14.11 -18.52
N PRO A 9 -5.43 -13.18 -18.46
CA PRO A 9 -6.29 -13.01 -17.28
C PRO A 9 -6.88 -14.33 -16.79
N HIS A 10 -6.95 -14.52 -15.49
CA HIS A 10 -7.41 -15.73 -14.78
C HIS A 10 -6.54 -17.00 -15.00
N ASN A 11 -5.40 -16.89 -15.66
CA ASN A 11 -4.54 -18.03 -15.92
C ASN A 11 -3.12 -17.82 -15.37
N LEU A 12 -2.93 -18.14 -14.11
CA LEU A 12 -1.64 -18.13 -13.43
C LEU A 12 -0.99 -19.50 -13.53
N GLN A 13 0.21 -19.58 -14.10
CA GLN A 13 0.94 -20.81 -14.36
C GLN A 13 2.30 -20.81 -13.68
N HIS A 14 2.69 -21.97 -13.16
CA HIS A 14 4.04 -22.21 -12.69
C HIS A 14 4.92 -22.64 -13.86
N VAL A 15 5.97 -21.86 -14.17
CA VAL A 15 6.89 -22.13 -15.28
C VAL A 15 8.34 -22.08 -14.82
N ILE A 16 9.22 -22.69 -15.60
CA ILE A 16 10.67 -22.62 -15.40
C ILE A 16 11.24 -21.58 -16.35
N ALA A 17 11.76 -20.50 -15.81
CA ALA A 17 12.44 -19.45 -16.54
C ALA A 17 13.97 -19.64 -16.48
N PRO A 18 14.74 -19.07 -17.42
CA PRO A 18 16.20 -19.03 -17.34
C PRO A 18 16.71 -18.37 -16.07
N ASP A 19 17.90 -18.73 -15.64
CA ASP A 19 18.54 -18.07 -14.50
C ASP A 19 18.96 -16.65 -14.86
N LEU A 20 18.90 -15.78 -13.86
CA LEU A 20 19.27 -14.38 -13.97
C LEU A 20 20.78 -14.22 -13.90
N LYS A 21 21.34 -13.43 -14.79
CA LYS A 21 22.78 -13.09 -14.81
C LYS A 21 22.99 -11.79 -14.03
N LEU A 22 23.80 -11.86 -12.98
CA LEU A 22 24.18 -10.70 -12.18
C LEU A 22 24.98 -9.69 -13.00
N THR A 23 24.70 -8.41 -12.81
CA THR A 23 25.47 -7.26 -13.31
C THR A 23 26.12 -6.50 -12.16
N ALA A 24 27.09 -5.65 -12.43
CA ALA A 24 27.87 -4.97 -11.38
C ALA A 24 27.02 -4.05 -10.49
N ASP A 25 25.97 -3.45 -11.05
CA ASP A 25 25.07 -2.48 -10.43
C ASP A 25 23.87 -3.13 -9.71
N LYS A 26 23.79 -4.47 -9.65
CA LYS A 26 22.64 -5.19 -9.12
C LYS A 26 22.98 -6.17 -8.01
N VAL A 27 21.94 -6.52 -7.27
CA VAL A 27 21.97 -7.62 -6.31
C VAL A 27 20.95 -8.68 -6.72
N LYS A 28 21.32 -9.94 -6.51
CA LYS A 28 20.43 -11.08 -6.71
C LYS A 28 19.84 -11.48 -5.38
N VAL A 29 18.53 -11.39 -5.30
CA VAL A 29 17.77 -11.69 -4.08
C VAL A 29 16.94 -12.93 -4.32
N LYS A 30 17.05 -13.88 -3.39
CA LYS A 30 16.14 -15.01 -3.28
C LYS A 30 14.89 -14.53 -2.57
N VAL A 31 13.75 -14.54 -3.25
CA VAL A 31 12.46 -14.18 -2.64
C VAL A 31 12.09 -15.27 -1.64
N THR A 32 11.79 -14.89 -0.41
CA THR A 32 11.36 -15.84 0.64
C THR A 32 9.88 -15.73 0.93
N LYS A 33 9.33 -14.52 0.86
CA LYS A 33 7.90 -14.26 1.08
C LYS A 33 7.44 -13.10 0.20
N ALA A 34 6.22 -13.18 -0.28
CA ALA A 34 5.54 -12.07 -0.94
C ALA A 34 4.13 -11.89 -0.36
N LEU A 35 3.65 -10.65 -0.34
CA LEU A 35 2.29 -10.34 0.07
C LEU A 35 1.35 -10.47 -1.14
N LEU A 36 0.19 -11.09 -0.93
CA LEU A 36 -0.88 -11.07 -1.91
C LEU A 36 -1.73 -9.83 -1.67
N THR A 37 -1.81 -8.97 -2.69
CA THR A 37 -2.46 -7.66 -2.60
C THR A 37 -3.67 -7.55 -3.52
N GLU A 38 -4.48 -6.51 -3.31
CA GLU A 38 -5.60 -6.19 -4.21
C GLU A 38 -5.11 -5.86 -5.63
N SER A 39 -3.94 -5.23 -5.79
CA SER A 39 -3.40 -4.94 -7.12
C SER A 39 -3.02 -6.22 -7.86
N ASP A 40 -2.48 -7.23 -7.18
CA ASP A 40 -2.21 -8.54 -7.78
C ASP A 40 -3.50 -9.20 -8.29
N VAL A 41 -4.58 -9.07 -7.52
CA VAL A 41 -5.91 -9.57 -7.92
C VAL A 41 -6.45 -8.78 -9.11
N ALA A 42 -6.28 -7.46 -9.14
CA ALA A 42 -6.71 -6.60 -10.24
C ALA A 42 -5.93 -6.90 -11.54
N VAL A 43 -4.65 -7.24 -11.44
CA VAL A 43 -3.84 -7.74 -12.57
C VAL A 43 -4.31 -9.13 -13.01
N TYR A 44 -4.57 -10.03 -12.06
CA TYR A 44 -5.04 -11.38 -12.35
C TYR A 44 -6.41 -11.39 -13.07
N SER A 45 -7.34 -10.52 -12.65
CA SER A 45 -8.64 -10.35 -13.29
C SER A 45 -8.58 -9.68 -14.68
N GLY A 46 -7.48 -8.98 -14.98
CA GLY A 46 -7.33 -8.17 -16.19
C GLY A 46 -7.95 -6.77 -16.07
N THR A 47 -8.37 -6.35 -14.87
CA THR A 47 -8.80 -4.96 -14.60
C THR A 47 -7.63 -4.01 -14.79
N ILE A 48 -6.45 -4.35 -14.24
CA ILE A 48 -5.17 -3.72 -14.60
C ILE A 48 -4.61 -4.52 -15.78
N LYS A 49 -4.45 -3.85 -16.92
CA LYS A 49 -3.97 -4.49 -18.15
C LYS A 49 -2.46 -4.57 -18.16
N VAL A 50 -1.94 -5.78 -18.25
CA VAL A 50 -0.51 -6.05 -18.40
C VAL A 50 -0.24 -6.77 -19.73
N LYS A 51 0.99 -6.66 -20.21
CA LYS A 51 1.42 -7.39 -21.42
C LYS A 51 1.86 -8.80 -21.03
N ALA A 52 1.01 -9.78 -21.27
CA ALA A 52 1.34 -11.18 -21.03
C ALA A 52 2.41 -11.71 -22.01
N PRO A 53 3.24 -12.71 -21.61
CA PRO A 53 3.29 -13.32 -20.29
C PRO A 53 3.86 -12.36 -19.22
N PHE A 54 3.33 -12.39 -17.97
CA PHE A 54 3.64 -11.39 -16.96
C PHE A 54 3.74 -12.02 -15.55
N ILE A 55 4.68 -11.56 -14.74
CA ILE A 55 4.87 -12.05 -13.37
C ILE A 55 4.22 -11.07 -12.39
N PRO A 56 3.16 -11.46 -11.66
CA PRO A 56 2.57 -10.62 -10.59
C PRO A 56 3.47 -10.57 -9.34
N GLY A 57 3.00 -9.88 -8.30
CA GLY A 57 3.65 -9.77 -6.99
C GLY A 57 4.22 -8.37 -6.76
N ARG A 58 3.51 -7.60 -5.92
CA ARG A 58 3.83 -6.20 -5.64
C ARG A 58 4.92 -6.05 -4.60
N PHE A 59 4.84 -6.79 -3.52
CA PHE A 59 5.70 -6.66 -2.35
C PHE A 59 6.33 -7.98 -1.96
N ALA A 60 7.65 -7.93 -1.69
CA ALA A 60 8.38 -9.10 -1.26
C ALA A 60 9.49 -8.78 -0.27
N ILE A 61 9.84 -9.79 0.49
CA ILE A 61 11.06 -9.86 1.27
C ILE A 61 11.88 -11.05 0.81
N GLY A 62 13.18 -10.92 0.96
CA GLY A 62 14.08 -11.98 0.50
C GLY A 62 15.42 -11.97 1.22
N GLN A 63 16.30 -12.81 0.74
CA GLN A 63 17.67 -12.90 1.21
C GLN A 63 18.64 -12.70 0.03
N VAL A 64 19.61 -11.83 0.20
CA VAL A 64 20.64 -11.57 -0.79
C VAL A 64 21.52 -12.80 -0.99
N THR A 65 21.61 -13.29 -2.21
CA THR A 65 22.42 -14.48 -2.57
C THR A 65 23.71 -14.12 -3.28
N GLU A 66 23.66 -13.10 -4.12
CA GLU A 66 24.81 -12.60 -4.88
C GLU A 66 24.76 -11.07 -4.93
N VAL A 67 25.92 -10.43 -4.95
CA VAL A 67 26.06 -8.97 -4.99
C VAL A 67 26.98 -8.58 -6.13
N GLY A 68 26.62 -7.51 -6.84
CA GLY A 68 27.50 -6.88 -7.82
C GLY A 68 28.65 -6.11 -7.13
N GLU A 69 29.64 -5.70 -7.91
CA GLU A 69 30.87 -5.07 -7.38
C GLU A 69 30.61 -3.71 -6.71
N ASP A 70 29.57 -2.98 -7.16
CA ASP A 70 29.23 -1.65 -6.67
C ASP A 70 28.26 -1.66 -5.47
N SER A 71 27.99 -2.83 -4.89
CA SER A 71 26.97 -2.98 -3.85
C SER A 71 27.54 -2.74 -2.45
N PHE A 72 26.86 -1.91 -1.65
CA PHE A 72 27.06 -1.77 -0.20
C PHE A 72 26.26 -2.83 0.63
N ILE A 73 25.38 -3.58 -0.04
CA ILE A 73 24.57 -4.65 0.57
C ILE A 73 25.42 -5.92 0.65
N ARG A 74 25.21 -6.72 1.70
CA ARG A 74 26.02 -7.94 1.93
C ARG A 74 25.24 -9.19 1.55
N LYS A 75 25.94 -10.17 1.04
CA LYS A 75 25.40 -11.52 0.86
C LYS A 75 24.89 -12.08 2.20
N GLY A 76 23.69 -12.66 2.17
CA GLY A 76 23.02 -13.21 3.34
C GLY A 76 22.11 -12.22 4.08
N GLU A 77 22.15 -10.94 3.76
CA GLU A 77 21.25 -9.95 4.37
C GLU A 77 19.79 -10.23 4.00
N ARG A 78 18.91 -10.06 4.98
CA ARG A 78 17.47 -10.06 4.80
C ARG A 78 17.04 -8.67 4.35
N VAL A 79 16.26 -8.61 3.28
CA VAL A 79 15.93 -7.36 2.60
C VAL A 79 14.45 -7.25 2.25
N TYR A 80 13.96 -6.03 2.22
CA TYR A 80 12.71 -5.65 1.58
C TYR A 80 13.01 -5.23 0.14
N LEU A 81 12.16 -5.64 -0.80
CA LEU A 81 12.20 -5.26 -2.20
C LEU A 81 11.15 -4.21 -2.47
N ALA A 82 11.55 -3.03 -2.89
CA ALA A 82 10.64 -1.94 -3.18
C ALA A 82 9.71 -2.29 -4.34
N GLY A 83 8.41 -2.13 -4.11
CA GLY A 83 7.38 -2.37 -5.13
C GLY A 83 7.29 -1.26 -6.17
N VAL A 84 7.75 -0.04 -5.82
CA VAL A 84 7.82 1.12 -6.72
C VAL A 84 9.27 1.58 -6.81
N THR A 85 9.77 1.70 -8.02
CA THR A 85 11.13 2.20 -8.29
C THR A 85 11.09 3.24 -9.41
N GLU A 86 12.09 4.10 -9.47
CA GLU A 86 12.26 5.03 -10.58
C GLU A 86 12.77 4.29 -11.82
N ASP A 87 12.27 4.68 -12.97
CA ASP A 87 12.73 4.17 -14.27
C ASP A 87 12.69 5.31 -15.28
N GLU A 88 13.85 5.87 -15.60
CA GLU A 88 13.98 6.96 -16.58
C GLU A 88 13.48 6.57 -17.99
N CYS A 89 13.37 5.28 -18.27
CA CYS A 89 12.85 4.77 -19.52
C CYS A 89 11.34 4.61 -19.54
N ALA A 90 10.68 4.67 -18.38
CA ALA A 90 9.22 4.61 -18.27
C ALA A 90 8.59 5.95 -18.62
N PRO A 91 7.45 6.00 -19.34
CA PRO A 91 6.80 7.25 -19.74
C PRO A 91 6.41 8.16 -18.57
N ASP A 92 6.10 7.57 -17.42
CA ASP A 92 5.72 8.23 -16.17
C ASP A 92 6.85 8.28 -15.15
N GLY A 93 8.06 7.83 -15.51
CA GLY A 93 9.22 7.80 -14.63
C GLY A 93 9.18 6.74 -13.55
N LEU A 94 8.17 5.87 -13.56
CA LEU A 94 7.96 4.88 -12.50
C LEU A 94 7.91 3.45 -13.04
N ARG A 95 8.50 2.55 -12.28
CA ARG A 95 8.40 1.10 -12.46
C ARG A 95 7.69 0.51 -11.26
N ILE A 96 6.56 -0.13 -11.52
CA ILE A 96 5.69 -0.72 -10.50
C ILE A 96 5.75 -2.24 -10.65
N ALA A 97 6.37 -2.92 -9.69
CA ALA A 97 6.46 -4.38 -9.67
C ALA A 97 5.05 -5.00 -9.63
N GLY A 98 4.83 -6.00 -10.48
CA GLY A 98 3.53 -6.66 -10.60
C GLY A 98 2.47 -5.88 -11.39
N GLU A 99 2.79 -4.67 -11.92
CA GLU A 99 1.86 -3.87 -12.74
C GLU A 99 2.48 -3.38 -14.05
N THR A 100 3.52 -2.52 -14.00
CA THR A 100 4.20 -2.01 -15.20
C THR A 100 5.47 -2.81 -15.52
N ALA A 101 5.95 -3.59 -14.55
CA ALA A 101 7.09 -4.50 -14.69
C ALA A 101 6.84 -5.81 -13.95
N ASP A 102 7.56 -6.87 -14.37
CA ASP A 102 7.50 -8.16 -13.69
C ASP A 102 7.72 -8.03 -12.18
N GLY A 103 6.82 -8.65 -11.43
CA GLY A 103 6.79 -8.65 -9.97
C GLY A 103 7.61 -9.75 -9.32
N PHE A 104 7.24 -10.09 -8.09
CA PHE A 104 8.04 -10.88 -7.18
C PHE A 104 7.56 -12.32 -6.98
N TYR A 105 6.55 -12.81 -7.70
CA TYR A 105 6.13 -14.22 -7.58
C TYR A 105 7.09 -15.14 -8.35
N ARG A 106 8.34 -15.17 -7.90
CA ARG A 106 9.44 -15.95 -8.48
C ARG A 106 10.55 -16.22 -7.46
N ASP A 107 11.38 -17.23 -7.75
CA ASP A 107 12.49 -17.63 -6.87
C ASP A 107 13.52 -16.51 -6.65
N PHE A 108 13.94 -15.85 -7.73
CA PHE A 108 15.00 -14.86 -7.70
C PHE A 108 14.64 -13.60 -8.46
N VAL A 109 15.16 -12.50 -7.96
CA VAL A 109 15.04 -11.16 -8.54
C VAL A 109 16.44 -10.56 -8.69
N LEU A 110 16.67 -9.83 -9.78
CA LEU A 110 17.75 -8.85 -9.86
C LEU A 110 17.16 -7.48 -9.60
N ALA A 111 17.61 -6.83 -8.54
CA ALA A 111 17.18 -5.50 -8.18
C ALA A 111 18.35 -4.52 -8.20
N GLY A 112 18.13 -3.26 -8.49
CA GLY A 112 19.10 -2.20 -8.28
C GLY A 112 19.52 -2.13 -6.83
N VAL A 113 20.73 -1.70 -6.55
CA VAL A 113 21.23 -1.58 -5.16
C VAL A 113 20.35 -0.62 -4.36
N ASP A 114 19.86 0.44 -4.99
CA ASP A 114 19.00 1.45 -4.36
C ASP A 114 17.54 1.02 -4.16
N ASP A 115 17.13 -0.10 -4.78
CA ASP A 115 15.78 -0.65 -4.69
C ASP A 115 15.65 -1.77 -3.64
N VAL A 116 16.74 -2.03 -2.90
CA VAL A 116 16.84 -3.12 -1.93
C VAL A 116 17.20 -2.56 -0.57
N TYR A 117 16.34 -2.80 0.41
CA TYR A 117 16.45 -2.21 1.74
C TYR A 117 16.74 -3.28 2.79
N PRO A 118 17.92 -3.25 3.46
CA PRO A 118 18.23 -4.17 4.56
C PRO A 118 17.23 -4.06 5.70
N LEU A 119 16.74 -5.20 6.17
CA LEU A 119 15.79 -5.29 7.27
C LEU A 119 16.49 -5.59 8.58
N PRO A 120 16.40 -4.72 9.61
CA PRO A 120 16.88 -5.00 10.95
C PRO A 120 16.23 -6.27 11.54
N SER A 121 16.94 -6.96 12.42
CA SER A 121 16.43 -8.16 13.11
C SER A 121 15.21 -7.86 14.01
N SER A 122 15.03 -6.61 14.43
CA SER A 122 13.88 -6.15 15.22
C SER A 122 12.59 -6.03 14.39
N VAL A 123 12.66 -6.00 13.06
CA VAL A 123 11.50 -5.95 12.16
C VAL A 123 11.15 -7.37 11.74
N SER A 124 9.98 -7.87 12.14
CA SER A 124 9.49 -9.19 11.71
C SER A 124 9.10 -9.18 10.22
N ASP A 125 8.89 -10.37 9.66
CA ASP A 125 8.45 -10.46 8.25
C ASP A 125 7.03 -9.89 8.05
N GLU A 126 6.15 -10.09 9.03
CA GLU A 126 4.80 -9.50 9.00
C GLU A 126 4.88 -7.96 9.07
N ALA A 127 5.74 -7.43 9.94
CA ALA A 127 5.97 -5.99 10.03
C ALA A 127 6.55 -5.42 8.71
N ALA A 128 7.44 -6.15 8.05
CA ALA A 128 8.06 -5.70 6.81
C ALA A 128 7.04 -5.44 5.69
N PHE A 129 5.90 -6.15 5.67
CA PHE A 129 4.82 -5.90 4.72
C PHE A 129 3.97 -4.66 5.02
N LEU A 130 4.23 -3.96 6.12
CA LEU A 130 3.65 -2.66 6.43
C LEU A 130 4.49 -1.48 5.94
N ILE A 131 5.71 -1.73 5.48
CA ILE A 131 6.65 -0.70 5.02
C ILE A 131 5.98 0.21 4.01
N ASP A 132 5.29 -0.37 3.05
CA ASP A 132 4.62 0.35 1.99
C ASP A 132 3.46 1.24 2.48
N ALA A 133 2.62 0.70 3.38
CA ALA A 133 1.54 1.48 3.98
C ALA A 133 2.07 2.65 4.84
N ILE A 134 3.20 2.45 5.53
CA ILE A 134 3.84 3.50 6.33
C ILE A 134 4.51 4.52 5.40
N ALA A 135 5.21 4.07 4.35
CA ALA A 135 5.83 4.96 3.37
C ALA A 135 4.80 5.85 2.66
N LEU A 136 3.65 5.27 2.26
CA LEU A 136 2.53 6.04 1.72
C LEU A 136 2.01 7.06 2.75
N ALA A 137 1.86 6.68 4.01
CA ALA A 137 1.38 7.57 5.06
C ALA A 137 2.34 8.74 5.33
N GLU A 138 3.65 8.48 5.35
CA GLU A 138 4.68 9.55 5.46
C GLU A 138 4.64 10.48 4.23
N HIS A 139 4.50 9.92 3.02
CA HIS A 139 4.37 10.72 1.80
C HIS A 139 3.10 11.59 1.83
N VAL A 140 1.99 11.09 2.38
CA VAL A 140 0.77 11.90 2.58
C VAL A 140 1.02 13.06 3.54
N VAL A 141 1.70 12.80 4.67
CA VAL A 141 2.03 13.84 5.66
C VAL A 141 2.90 14.92 5.04
N ASP A 142 3.92 14.55 4.27
CA ASP A 142 4.84 15.47 3.61
C ASP A 142 4.11 16.30 2.54
N GLU A 143 3.41 15.67 1.63
CA GLU A 143 2.75 16.28 0.49
C GLU A 143 1.56 17.17 0.86
N MET A 144 0.89 16.89 1.96
CA MET A 144 -0.17 17.73 2.52
C MET A 144 0.37 18.80 3.48
N HIS A 145 1.68 18.82 3.74
CA HIS A 145 2.32 19.72 4.72
C HIS A 145 1.58 19.72 6.06
N VAL A 146 1.39 18.53 6.61
CA VAL A 146 0.59 18.36 7.83
C VAL A 146 1.33 18.92 9.05
N ASP A 147 0.72 19.91 9.69
CA ASP A 147 1.25 20.55 10.89
C ASP A 147 0.68 19.97 12.19
N VAL A 148 1.36 20.26 13.29
CA VAL A 148 0.94 19.87 14.66
C VAL A 148 -0.43 20.42 14.98
N GLY A 149 -1.33 19.58 15.48
CA GLY A 149 -2.67 19.94 15.91
C GLY A 149 -3.69 20.06 14.79
N GLN A 150 -3.31 19.90 13.53
CA GLN A 150 -4.27 19.87 12.43
C GLN A 150 -5.17 18.63 12.50
N HIS A 151 -6.44 18.83 12.17
CA HIS A 151 -7.44 17.76 12.09
C HIS A 151 -7.50 17.24 10.66
N ILE A 152 -7.11 15.99 10.45
CA ILE A 152 -7.10 15.35 9.12
C ILE A 152 -8.16 14.27 9.08
N LEU A 153 -9.14 14.43 8.19
CA LEU A 153 -10.18 13.42 7.96
C LEU A 153 -9.62 12.32 7.05
N VAL A 154 -9.63 11.09 7.53
CA VAL A 154 -9.21 9.90 6.76
C VAL A 154 -10.44 9.04 6.46
N LEU A 155 -10.77 8.90 5.18
CA LEU A 155 -11.94 8.14 4.74
C LEU A 155 -11.54 6.78 4.18
N GLY A 156 -11.89 5.72 4.90
CA GLY A 156 -11.69 4.33 4.49
C GLY A 156 -10.25 3.84 4.58
N GLY A 157 -9.95 2.82 3.79
CA GLY A 157 -8.60 2.30 3.59
C GLY A 157 -8.19 1.14 4.50
N GLY A 158 -9.06 0.66 5.38
CA GLY A 158 -8.74 -0.54 6.18
C GLY A 158 -7.40 -0.43 6.89
N LEU A 159 -6.43 -1.28 6.54
CA LEU A 159 -5.05 -1.23 7.06
C LEU A 159 -4.38 0.12 6.77
N TYR A 160 -4.42 0.59 5.53
CA TYR A 160 -3.75 1.82 5.11
C TYR A 160 -4.31 3.05 5.85
N GLY A 161 -5.64 3.16 6.00
CA GLY A 161 -6.27 4.24 6.77
C GLY A 161 -5.93 4.20 8.25
N ASN A 162 -5.85 3.00 8.83
CA ASN A 162 -5.44 2.83 10.23
C ASN A 162 -3.97 3.25 10.43
N ILE A 163 -3.07 2.79 9.55
CA ILE A 163 -1.64 3.17 9.59
C ILE A 163 -1.48 4.67 9.38
N LEU A 164 -2.16 5.27 8.40
CA LEU A 164 -2.12 6.72 8.18
C LEU A 164 -2.55 7.49 9.44
N CYS A 165 -3.63 7.06 10.11
CA CYS A 165 -4.04 7.70 11.36
C CYS A 165 -2.96 7.61 12.45
N GLN A 166 -2.27 6.48 12.56
CA GLN A 166 -1.17 6.33 13.52
C GLN A 166 0.03 7.23 13.17
N ILE A 167 0.38 7.33 11.89
CA ILE A 167 1.45 8.24 11.42
C ILE A 167 1.06 9.71 11.65
N LEU A 168 -0.19 10.10 11.39
CA LEU A 168 -0.69 11.43 11.72
C LEU A 168 -0.54 11.74 13.22
N MET A 169 -0.88 10.79 14.10
CA MET A 169 -0.67 10.94 15.55
C MET A 169 0.82 11.03 15.91
N TYR A 170 1.67 10.27 15.25
CA TYR A 170 3.13 10.34 15.43
C TYR A 170 3.65 11.75 15.10
N HIS A 171 3.13 12.37 14.04
CA HIS A 171 3.39 13.78 13.68
C HIS A 171 2.59 14.79 14.51
N ARG A 172 1.88 14.34 15.56
CA ARG A 172 1.09 15.20 16.48
C ARG A 172 -0.07 15.93 15.80
N ALA A 173 -0.54 15.42 14.67
CA ALA A 173 -1.83 15.81 14.09
C ALA A 173 -2.96 15.01 14.74
N VAL A 174 -4.21 15.40 14.49
CA VAL A 174 -5.41 14.80 15.05
C VAL A 174 -6.18 14.10 13.93
N PRO A 175 -6.05 12.78 13.77
CA PRO A 175 -6.81 12.04 12.77
C PRO A 175 -8.28 11.92 13.17
N ILE A 176 -9.16 12.05 12.17
CA ILE A 176 -10.58 11.73 12.25
C ILE A 176 -10.81 10.58 11.27
N PHE A 177 -10.99 9.37 11.76
CA PHE A 177 -11.17 8.19 10.91
C PHE A 177 -12.64 7.92 10.63
N ALA A 178 -13.02 7.83 9.37
CA ALA A 178 -14.37 7.50 8.95
C ALA A 178 -14.40 6.27 8.05
N ASP A 179 -15.29 5.33 8.31
CA ASP A 179 -15.47 4.11 7.49
C ASP A 179 -16.94 3.65 7.57
N ASN A 180 -17.38 2.88 6.57
CA ASN A 180 -18.70 2.24 6.55
C ASN A 180 -18.73 0.90 7.30
N ASN A 181 -17.57 0.35 7.65
CA ASN A 181 -17.43 -0.94 8.28
C ASN A 181 -17.21 -0.79 9.80
N ALA A 182 -18.17 -1.26 10.59
CA ALA A 182 -18.14 -1.16 12.04
C ALA A 182 -16.93 -1.90 12.68
N GLU A 183 -16.48 -3.01 12.09
CA GLU A 183 -15.31 -3.74 12.60
C GLU A 183 -14.01 -2.95 12.37
N ARG A 184 -13.87 -2.29 11.22
CA ARG A 184 -12.74 -1.39 10.95
C ARG A 184 -12.68 -0.23 11.92
N LEU A 185 -13.84 0.37 12.23
CA LEU A 185 -13.95 1.43 13.25
C LEU A 185 -13.56 0.91 14.64
N ALA A 186 -14.05 -0.27 15.03
CA ALA A 186 -13.70 -0.90 16.30
C ALA A 186 -12.19 -1.22 16.38
N ARG A 187 -11.59 -1.72 15.28
CA ARG A 187 -10.15 -1.97 15.18
C ARG A 187 -9.36 -0.66 15.32
N ALA A 188 -9.78 0.38 14.62
CA ALA A 188 -9.13 1.69 14.71
C ALA A 188 -9.11 2.22 16.15
N LYS A 189 -10.21 2.07 16.90
CA LYS A 189 -10.26 2.39 18.33
C LYS A 189 -9.25 1.57 19.15
N ARG A 190 -9.14 0.26 18.91
CA ARG A 190 -8.17 -0.60 19.60
C ARG A 190 -6.72 -0.26 19.22
N SER A 191 -6.49 0.28 18.02
CA SER A 191 -5.18 0.81 17.60
C SER A 191 -4.86 2.18 18.20
N GLY A 192 -5.74 2.75 19.04
CA GLY A 192 -5.53 4.03 19.73
C GLY A 192 -6.08 5.26 18.99
N ILE A 193 -6.79 5.08 17.89
CA ILE A 193 -7.39 6.19 17.14
C ILE A 193 -8.68 6.61 17.83
N TYR A 194 -8.68 7.80 18.41
CA TYR A 194 -9.76 8.27 19.30
C TYR A 194 -11.01 8.66 18.52
N TYR A 195 -10.88 9.49 17.48
CA TYR A 195 -12.03 9.97 16.70
C TYR A 195 -12.31 9.02 15.54
N THR A 196 -13.32 8.16 15.73
CA THR A 196 -13.76 7.18 14.73
C THR A 196 -15.26 7.25 14.56
N PHE A 197 -15.72 7.46 13.32
CA PHE A 197 -17.12 7.69 12.99
C PHE A 197 -17.58 6.84 11.81
N HIS A 198 -18.88 6.52 11.77
CA HIS A 198 -19.49 6.00 10.57
C HIS A 198 -19.52 7.09 9.49
N ASN A 199 -19.30 6.69 8.25
CA ASN A 199 -19.49 7.57 7.11
C ASN A 199 -20.97 7.58 6.72
N ASP A 200 -21.75 8.34 7.43
CA ASP A 200 -23.19 8.53 7.27
C ASP A 200 -23.55 10.03 7.39
N ASP A 201 -24.86 10.33 7.42
CA ASP A 201 -25.38 11.70 7.46
C ASP A 201 -24.93 12.48 8.71
N THR A 202 -24.50 11.80 9.77
CA THR A 202 -24.01 12.43 11.02
C THR A 202 -22.51 12.81 10.96
N LEU A 203 -21.77 12.36 9.95
CA LEU A 203 -20.33 12.56 9.86
C LEU A 203 -19.95 14.05 9.89
N LYS A 204 -20.72 14.91 9.21
CA LYS A 204 -20.45 16.36 9.20
C LYS A 204 -20.58 16.98 10.58
N GLU A 205 -21.61 16.62 11.33
CA GLU A 205 -21.81 17.09 12.70
C GLU A 205 -20.67 16.62 13.62
N ASN A 206 -20.26 15.35 13.47
CA ASN A 206 -19.14 14.79 14.22
C ASN A 206 -17.83 15.51 13.92
N VAL A 207 -17.53 15.80 12.64
CA VAL A 207 -16.34 16.57 12.25
C VAL A 207 -16.40 17.99 12.86
N LEU A 208 -17.54 18.67 12.78
CA LEU A 208 -17.70 20.00 13.38
C LEU A 208 -17.47 19.97 14.89
N ASN A 209 -18.02 18.97 15.58
CA ASN A 209 -17.85 18.82 17.04
C ASN A 209 -16.38 18.62 17.43
N VAL A 210 -15.65 17.77 16.69
CA VAL A 210 -14.22 17.50 16.95
C VAL A 210 -13.36 18.75 16.67
N THR A 211 -13.69 19.49 15.62
CA THR A 211 -12.89 20.65 15.17
C THR A 211 -13.32 21.99 15.78
N GLY A 212 -14.24 21.98 16.73
CA GLY A 212 -14.78 23.21 17.33
C GLY A 212 -15.51 24.08 16.32
N GLY A 213 -16.22 23.48 15.37
CA GLY A 213 -17.03 24.17 14.35
C GLY A 213 -16.26 24.60 13.09
N LYS A 214 -14.98 24.24 12.95
CA LYS A 214 -14.10 24.77 11.87
C LYS A 214 -13.98 23.85 10.66
N LEU A 215 -14.48 22.63 10.69
CA LEU A 215 -14.24 21.56 9.73
C LEU A 215 -12.76 21.08 9.75
N ALA A 216 -12.46 20.02 8.99
CA ALA A 216 -11.12 19.44 8.95
C ALA A 216 -10.13 20.35 8.18
N ASP A 217 -8.86 20.32 8.59
CA ASP A 217 -7.77 21.04 7.92
C ASP A 217 -7.40 20.43 6.59
N GLY A 218 -7.65 19.13 6.42
CA GLY A 218 -7.47 18.39 5.19
C GLY A 218 -8.19 17.06 5.25
N ALA A 219 -8.28 16.37 4.11
CA ALA A 219 -8.86 15.04 4.04
C ALA A 219 -8.08 14.12 3.12
N VAL A 220 -8.10 12.82 3.42
CA VAL A 220 -7.47 11.78 2.62
C VAL A 220 -8.50 10.70 2.28
N TYR A 221 -8.59 10.38 0.98
CA TYR A 221 -9.44 9.33 0.46
C TYR A 221 -8.61 8.08 0.21
N LEU A 222 -8.92 7.01 0.94
CA LEU A 222 -8.27 5.70 0.85
C LEU A 222 -9.28 4.57 0.60
N ALA A 223 -10.49 4.90 0.12
CA ALA A 223 -11.54 3.91 -0.10
C ALA A 223 -11.25 3.09 -1.36
N PHE A 224 -10.27 2.20 -1.27
CA PHE A 224 -9.92 1.26 -2.32
C PHE A 224 -11.16 0.47 -2.74
N ALA A 225 -11.59 -0.42 -2.92
CA ALA A 225 -12.73 -1.25 -3.30
C ALA A 225 -14.13 -0.66 -3.01
N ASN A 226 -14.31 0.60 -2.58
CA ASN A 226 -15.59 0.95 -1.96
C ASN A 226 -16.36 2.12 -2.60
N ARG A 227 -17.49 1.85 -2.82
CA ARG A 227 -18.87 2.34 -2.69
C ARG A 227 -19.04 3.70 -1.97
N CYS A 228 -18.00 4.39 -1.55
CA CYS A 228 -18.08 5.72 -0.98
C CYS A 228 -17.74 6.76 -2.03
N GLU A 229 -18.68 7.66 -2.31
CA GLU A 229 -18.48 8.77 -3.21
C GLU A 229 -17.41 9.73 -2.65
N PRO A 230 -16.31 10.01 -3.38
CA PRO A 230 -15.28 10.94 -2.89
C PRO A 230 -15.81 12.34 -2.60
N SER A 231 -16.88 12.74 -3.28
CA SER A 231 -17.50 14.05 -3.12
C SER A 231 -17.99 14.36 -1.70
N VAL A 232 -18.19 13.33 -0.87
CA VAL A 232 -18.57 13.51 0.54
C VAL A 232 -17.49 14.22 1.36
N LEU A 233 -16.22 14.13 0.97
CA LEU A 233 -15.10 14.77 1.68
C LEU A 233 -15.10 16.30 1.57
N PHE A 234 -15.46 16.86 0.41
CA PHE A 234 -15.31 18.29 0.15
C PHE A 234 -16.06 19.19 1.15
N PRO A 235 -17.35 18.93 1.50
CA PRO A 235 -18.05 19.76 2.47
C PRO A 235 -17.61 19.52 3.93
N LEU A 236 -16.64 18.65 4.19
CA LEU A 236 -16.10 18.32 5.50
C LEU A 236 -14.73 18.99 5.77
N VAL A 237 -14.15 19.63 4.76
CA VAL A 237 -12.91 20.36 4.89
C VAL A 237 -13.12 21.87 4.81
N LYS A 238 -12.27 22.62 5.47
CA LYS A 238 -12.32 24.08 5.44
C LYS A 238 -11.80 24.65 4.12
N ARG A 239 -11.98 25.93 3.94
CA ARG A 239 -11.41 26.69 2.82
C ARG A 239 -9.88 26.61 2.84
N ASP A 240 -9.25 26.66 1.66
CA ASP A 240 -7.79 26.61 1.45
C ASP A 240 -7.13 25.33 2.01
N SER A 241 -7.85 24.21 1.96
CA SER A 241 -7.41 22.88 2.43
C SER A 241 -6.93 21.96 1.31
N TYR A 242 -6.41 20.80 1.69
CA TYR A 242 -6.04 19.72 0.78
C TYR A 242 -7.03 18.57 0.88
N VAL A 243 -7.38 17.99 -0.27
CA VAL A 243 -8.07 16.69 -0.36
C VAL A 243 -7.20 15.76 -1.21
N SER A 244 -6.62 14.76 -0.58
CA SER A 244 -5.71 13.84 -1.23
C SER A 244 -6.36 12.50 -1.53
N PHE A 245 -6.00 11.93 -2.69
CA PHE A 245 -6.50 10.66 -3.17
C PHE A 245 -5.33 9.68 -3.27
N CYS A 246 -5.42 8.58 -2.54
CA CYS A 246 -4.39 7.54 -2.47
C CYS A 246 -4.96 6.19 -2.91
N SER A 247 -5.77 6.15 -3.96
CA SER A 247 -6.37 4.91 -4.45
C SER A 247 -5.57 4.35 -5.62
N LEU A 248 -5.20 3.08 -5.53
CA LEU A 248 -4.43 2.35 -6.54
C LEU A 248 -5.29 1.50 -7.47
N THR A 249 -6.59 1.50 -7.30
CA THR A 249 -7.48 0.61 -8.05
C THR A 249 -7.97 1.25 -9.33
N GLY A 250 -7.33 1.20 -10.42
CA GLY A 250 -7.72 1.59 -11.79
C GLY A 250 -9.19 1.94 -12.12
N LYS A 251 -9.99 2.28 -11.11
CA LYS A 251 -11.41 2.68 -11.23
C LYS A 251 -11.52 4.18 -11.42
N THR A 252 -12.42 4.57 -12.33
CA THR A 252 -12.77 5.99 -12.49
C THR A 252 -13.55 6.47 -11.27
N LEU A 253 -13.11 7.56 -10.66
CA LEU A 253 -13.82 8.24 -9.59
C LEU A 253 -14.53 9.48 -10.15
N HIS A 254 -15.79 9.67 -9.76
CA HIS A 254 -16.53 10.86 -10.08
C HIS A 254 -16.44 11.84 -8.92
N VAL A 255 -15.97 13.06 -9.20
CA VAL A 255 -15.75 14.09 -8.18
C VAL A 255 -16.53 15.33 -8.56
N ASN A 256 -17.40 15.81 -7.66
CA ASN A 256 -18.02 17.11 -7.82
C ASN A 256 -17.05 18.23 -7.39
N LEU A 257 -16.54 18.95 -8.37
CA LEU A 257 -15.55 20.02 -8.15
C LEU A 257 -16.15 21.36 -7.72
N GLU A 258 -17.47 21.52 -7.69
CA GLU A 258 -18.10 22.80 -7.40
C GLU A 258 -17.68 23.36 -6.02
N TYR A 259 -17.67 22.49 -5.01
CA TYR A 259 -17.22 22.88 -3.66
C TYR A 259 -15.74 23.21 -3.65
N ALA A 260 -14.90 22.40 -4.28
CA ALA A 260 -13.46 22.60 -4.35
C ALA A 260 -13.12 23.96 -4.99
N MET A 261 -13.78 24.30 -6.09
CA MET A 261 -13.60 25.59 -6.79
C MET A 261 -14.05 26.77 -5.93
N LYS A 262 -15.20 26.68 -5.23
CA LYS A 262 -15.75 27.74 -4.39
C LYS A 262 -14.89 27.99 -3.13
N ASN A 263 -14.23 26.97 -2.64
CA ASN A 263 -13.48 27.01 -1.37
C ASN A 263 -11.96 26.92 -1.54
N ASN A 264 -11.46 27.04 -2.78
CA ASN A 264 -10.03 26.98 -3.08
C ASN A 264 -9.36 25.72 -2.50
N VAL A 265 -10.02 24.54 -2.64
CA VAL A 265 -9.48 23.27 -2.16
C VAL A 265 -8.51 22.71 -3.18
N THR A 266 -7.31 22.37 -2.73
CA THR A 266 -6.31 21.68 -3.55
C THR A 266 -6.62 20.19 -3.59
N ILE A 267 -6.72 19.62 -4.80
CA ILE A 267 -6.90 18.18 -5.00
C ILE A 267 -5.57 17.59 -5.44
N LYS A 268 -5.10 16.54 -4.75
CA LYS A 268 -3.81 15.92 -5.01
C LYS A 268 -3.93 14.39 -5.07
N GLY A 269 -3.39 13.78 -6.12
CA GLY A 269 -3.13 12.33 -6.14
C GLY A 269 -1.80 12.05 -5.46
N ILE A 270 -1.77 11.08 -4.56
CA ILE A 270 -0.55 10.66 -3.86
C ILE A 270 -0.44 9.15 -4.02
N THR A 271 0.73 8.70 -4.46
CA THR A 271 1.08 7.28 -4.58
C THR A 271 2.20 6.92 -3.62
N GLU A 272 2.56 5.66 -3.57
CA GLU A 272 3.71 5.18 -2.82
C GLU A 272 5.00 5.86 -3.31
N SER A 273 5.90 6.15 -2.38
CA SER A 273 7.20 6.74 -2.68
C SER A 273 8.31 5.93 -2.01
N ARG A 274 9.34 5.56 -2.78
CA ARG A 274 10.51 4.86 -2.24
C ARG A 274 11.32 5.72 -1.27
N GLU A 275 11.19 7.05 -1.36
CA GLU A 275 11.89 7.99 -0.49
C GLU A 275 11.60 7.75 1.00
N PHE A 276 10.38 7.31 1.32
CA PHE A 276 9.96 7.08 2.70
C PHE A 276 10.15 5.63 3.18
N VAL A 277 10.68 4.72 2.36
CA VAL A 277 10.89 3.31 2.74
C VAL A 277 11.85 3.18 3.92
N SER A 278 12.96 3.91 3.92
CA SER A 278 13.91 3.90 5.05
C SER A 278 13.30 4.45 6.33
N THR A 279 12.48 5.50 6.24
CA THR A 279 11.71 6.04 7.37
C THR A 279 10.74 5.00 7.91
N ALA A 280 10.00 4.31 7.04
CA ALA A 280 9.07 3.26 7.42
C ALA A 280 9.76 2.11 8.17
N ILE A 281 10.92 1.66 7.68
CA ILE A 281 11.73 0.63 8.35
C ILE A 281 12.15 1.09 9.76
N ASN A 282 12.59 2.35 9.90
CA ASN A 282 12.98 2.91 11.18
C ASN A 282 11.80 3.01 12.16
N LEU A 283 10.63 3.41 11.71
CA LEU A 283 9.41 3.47 12.54
C LEU A 283 9.00 2.08 13.04
N LEU A 284 9.08 1.06 12.18
CA LEU A 284 8.83 -0.32 12.57
C LEU A 284 9.88 -0.86 13.56
N ALA A 285 11.16 -0.59 13.31
CA ALA A 285 12.25 -1.01 14.19
C ALA A 285 12.12 -0.42 15.59
N ASN A 286 11.60 0.81 15.71
CA ASN A 286 11.35 1.53 16.96
C ASN A 286 9.93 1.27 17.53
N LYS A 287 9.15 0.39 16.92
CA LYS A 287 7.77 0.05 17.35
C LYS A 287 6.84 1.27 17.44
N ALA A 288 7.03 2.24 16.57
CA ALA A 288 6.20 3.45 16.51
C ALA A 288 4.78 3.19 15.96
N VAL A 289 4.59 2.07 15.26
CA VAL A 289 3.31 1.66 14.67
C VAL A 289 2.81 0.39 15.33
N ASN A 290 1.54 0.39 15.75
CA ASN A 290 0.87 -0.77 16.32
C ASN A 290 0.04 -1.48 15.24
N PHE A 291 0.40 -2.71 14.91
CA PHE A 291 -0.31 -3.55 13.94
C PHE A 291 -0.85 -4.84 14.55
N SER A 292 -0.92 -4.95 15.87
CA SER A 292 -1.40 -6.14 16.60
C SER A 292 -2.86 -6.50 16.28
N GLU A 293 -3.63 -5.54 15.79
CA GLU A 293 -5.02 -5.70 15.40
C GLU A 293 -5.20 -6.28 13.98
N PHE A 294 -4.10 -6.49 13.26
CA PHE A 294 -4.11 -7.08 11.92
C PHE A 294 -3.51 -8.47 11.94
N SER A 295 -4.14 -9.40 11.26
CA SER A 295 -3.66 -10.77 11.15
C SER A 295 -3.06 -11.04 9.78
N PHE A 296 -1.95 -11.76 9.78
CA PHE A 296 -1.28 -12.22 8.58
C PHE A 296 -1.37 -13.74 8.54
N LYS A 297 -1.93 -14.27 7.46
CA LYS A 297 -2.01 -15.70 7.22
C LYS A 297 -0.86 -16.12 6.32
N SER A 298 -0.19 -17.21 6.70
CA SER A 298 0.87 -17.78 5.88
C SER A 298 0.31 -18.88 4.97
N SER A 299 0.54 -18.73 3.67
CA SER A 299 0.16 -19.68 2.63
C SER A 299 1.40 -20.15 1.89
N ARG A 300 1.34 -21.32 1.27
CA ARG A 300 2.42 -21.85 0.44
C ARG A 300 2.28 -21.34 -0.99
N GLU A 301 3.38 -21.33 -1.75
CA GLU A 301 3.35 -20.93 -3.15
C GLU A 301 2.41 -21.78 -4.03
N GLU A 302 2.25 -23.06 -3.68
CA GLU A 302 1.35 -23.94 -4.41
C GLU A 302 -0.13 -23.56 -4.25
N ASP A 303 -0.49 -22.88 -3.16
CA ASP A 303 -1.85 -22.42 -2.88
C ASP A 303 -2.19 -21.13 -3.67
N LEU A 304 -1.19 -20.47 -4.28
CA LEU A 304 -1.34 -19.18 -4.95
C LEU A 304 -2.42 -19.14 -6.03
N PRO A 305 -2.56 -20.14 -6.93
CA PRO A 305 -3.62 -20.12 -7.94
C PRO A 305 -5.03 -20.16 -7.35
N GLU A 306 -5.23 -20.95 -6.28
CA GLU A 306 -6.53 -21.03 -5.60
C GLU A 306 -6.86 -19.75 -4.83
N LEU A 307 -5.86 -19.17 -4.18
CA LEU A 307 -6.00 -17.88 -3.49
C LEU A 307 -6.36 -16.76 -4.47
N MET A 308 -5.64 -16.67 -5.59
CA MET A 308 -5.91 -15.69 -6.65
C MET A 308 -7.32 -15.83 -7.20
N LYS A 309 -7.76 -17.05 -7.49
CA LYS A 309 -9.12 -17.33 -7.96
C LYS A 309 -10.16 -16.88 -6.95
N LYS A 310 -10.01 -17.31 -5.69
CA LYS A 310 -10.93 -16.94 -4.60
C LYS A 310 -11.04 -15.43 -4.40
N TYR A 311 -9.91 -14.72 -4.41
CA TYR A 311 -9.92 -13.28 -4.22
C TYR A 311 -10.43 -12.53 -5.44
N CYS A 312 -10.20 -13.07 -6.63
CA CYS A 312 -10.74 -12.53 -7.86
C CYS A 312 -12.28 -12.62 -7.89
N GLU A 313 -12.87 -13.73 -7.47
CA GLU A 313 -14.33 -13.89 -7.35
C GLU A 313 -14.94 -12.84 -6.39
N LEU A 314 -14.29 -12.56 -5.25
CA LEU A 314 -14.71 -11.50 -4.33
C LEU A 314 -14.56 -10.11 -4.96
N TYR A 315 -13.43 -9.85 -5.60
CA TYR A 315 -13.12 -8.58 -6.25
C TYR A 315 -14.13 -8.25 -7.37
N GLU A 316 -14.41 -9.20 -8.24
CA GLU A 316 -15.36 -9.06 -9.37
C GLU A 316 -16.81 -8.92 -8.89
N SER A 317 -17.20 -9.60 -7.81
CA SER A 317 -18.53 -9.43 -7.20
C SER A 317 -18.68 -8.11 -6.44
N GLY A 318 -17.60 -7.33 -6.30
CA GLY A 318 -17.59 -6.12 -5.49
C GLY A 318 -17.68 -6.38 -3.99
N SER A 319 -17.44 -7.62 -3.57
CA SER A 319 -17.34 -7.98 -2.15
C SER A 319 -16.00 -7.50 -1.57
N PRO A 320 -15.95 -7.09 -0.31
CA PRO A 320 -14.68 -6.69 0.29
C PRO A 320 -13.72 -7.89 0.34
N LEU A 321 -12.46 -7.64 0.01
CA LEU A 321 -11.42 -8.65 0.20
C LEU A 321 -11.22 -8.90 1.71
N PRO A 322 -10.82 -10.13 2.08
CA PRO A 322 -10.51 -10.43 3.47
C PRO A 322 -9.43 -9.51 4.01
N GLU A 323 -9.61 -9.03 5.23
CA GLU A 323 -8.61 -8.19 5.91
C GLU A 323 -7.50 -9.01 6.59
N ASN A 324 -7.49 -10.31 6.35
CA ASN A 324 -6.39 -11.19 6.70
C ASN A 324 -5.45 -11.24 5.50
N PHE A 325 -4.29 -10.64 5.66
CA PHE A 325 -3.31 -10.56 4.58
C PHE A 325 -2.63 -11.91 4.39
N ASP A 326 -2.70 -12.46 3.17
CA ASP A 326 -2.02 -13.71 2.84
C ASP A 326 -0.57 -13.44 2.44
N ILE A 327 0.35 -13.93 3.26
CA ILE A 327 1.78 -13.95 2.98
C ILE A 327 2.11 -15.29 2.32
N VAL A 328 2.47 -15.24 1.06
CA VAL A 328 2.88 -16.42 0.29
C VAL A 328 4.35 -16.72 0.57
N LYS A 329 4.63 -17.92 1.04
CA LYS A 329 5.98 -18.41 1.26
C LYS A 329 6.48 -19.15 0.04
N PHE A 330 7.62 -18.73 -0.48
CA PHE A 330 8.34 -19.41 -1.52
C PHE A 330 9.32 -20.39 -0.87
N ILE A 331 9.08 -21.70 -1.06
CA ILE A 331 9.90 -22.78 -0.51
C ILE A 331 10.70 -23.39 -1.66
N PHE A 332 12.00 -23.40 -1.54
CA PHE A 332 12.95 -23.88 -2.55
C PHE A 332 13.70 -25.10 -2.06
#